data_1db563932695c5686d87ff71ccc26bc2
#
_entry.id   1db563932695c5686d87ff71ccc26bc2
#
_cell.length_a   1.000
_cell.length_b   1.000
_cell.length_c   1.000
_cell.angle_alpha   90.00
_cell.angle_beta   90.00
_cell.angle_gamma   90.00
#
_symmetry.space_group_name_H-M   'P 1'
#
loop_
_entity.id
_entity.type
_entity.pdbx_description
1 polymer ?
#
loop_
_entity_poly.entity_id
_entity_poly.type
_entity_poly.pdbx_seq_one_letter_code
_entity_poly.pdbx_strand_id
1 'polypeptide(L)'
;VQAKKVSYDGINFASGLERYMYMALKKANIRAKYEGETFVLMNGFHFPNECYARQANGKGEYKNRGXXXXIKYTPDFIGDDFIIETKGRANESFPMRWKLFKLLVTQQFPQYTLYKPQNQAECDRTIELIRNSQKK
;
A
#
# COMPACT_ATOMS: atom_id res chain seq x y z
N VAL A 1 -13.69 -10.71 -7.55
CA VAL A 1 -14.53 -10.52 -6.37
C VAL A 1 -13.92 -9.45 -5.49
N GLN A 2 -14.69 -8.45 -5.17
CA GLN A 2 -14.21 -7.36 -4.33
C GLN A 2 -14.38 -7.72 -2.86
N ALA A 3 -13.43 -7.26 -2.07
CA ALA A 3 -13.55 -7.40 -0.63
C ALA A 3 -14.72 -6.57 -0.13
N LYS A 4 -15.39 -7.09 0.88
CA LYS A 4 -16.51 -6.39 1.46
C LYS A 4 -16.03 -5.29 2.37
N LYS A 5 -16.57 -4.10 2.24
CA LYS A 5 -16.20 -3.00 3.12
C LYS A 5 -16.85 -3.18 4.49
N VAL A 6 -16.11 -2.87 5.53
CA VAL A 6 -16.59 -2.98 6.90
C VAL A 6 -16.17 -1.73 7.66
N SER A 7 -16.93 -1.38 8.69
CA SER A 7 -16.60 -0.19 9.47
C SER A 7 -16.33 -0.53 10.92
N TYR A 8 -15.54 0.32 11.57
CA TYR A 8 -15.21 0.19 12.98
C TYR A 8 -14.58 1.51 13.42
N ASP A 9 -14.91 2.00 14.59
CA ASP A 9 -14.40 3.27 15.12
C ASP A 9 -14.62 4.43 14.14
N GLY A 10 -15.72 4.39 13.40
CA GLY A 10 -15.99 5.45 12.44
C GLY A 10 -15.16 5.40 11.17
N ILE A 11 -14.38 4.35 10.98
CA ILE A 11 -13.54 4.20 9.80
C ILE A 11 -14.15 3.12 8.91
N ASN A 12 -14.25 3.42 7.62
CA ASN A 12 -14.73 2.44 6.64
C ASN A 12 -13.52 1.74 6.04
N PHE A 13 -13.32 0.48 6.43
CA PHE A 13 -12.19 -0.30 5.94
C PHE A 13 -12.54 -0.99 4.63
N ALA A 14 -11.56 -1.12 3.76
CA ALA A 14 -11.78 -1.75 2.47
C ALA A 14 -11.96 -3.26 2.58
N SER A 15 -11.55 -3.87 3.67
CA SER A 15 -11.68 -5.31 3.84
C SER A 15 -11.76 -5.67 5.30
N GLY A 16 -12.20 -6.90 5.56
CA GLY A 16 -12.21 -7.41 6.93
C GLY A 16 -10.82 -7.59 7.49
N LEU A 17 -9.84 -7.91 6.64
CA LEU A 17 -8.48 -8.08 7.13
C LEU A 17 -7.89 -6.74 7.58
N GLU A 18 -8.23 -5.66 6.89
CA GLU A 18 -7.78 -4.34 7.33
C GLU A 18 -8.38 -3.99 8.68
N ARG A 19 -9.67 -4.28 8.87
CA ARG A 19 -10.30 -4.03 10.17
C ARG A 19 -9.65 -4.88 11.25
N TYR A 20 -9.38 -6.14 10.96
CA TYR A 20 -8.73 -7.02 11.92
C TYR A 20 -7.39 -6.46 12.34
N MET A 21 -6.59 -6.02 11.37
CA MET A 21 -5.28 -5.45 11.67
C MET A 21 -5.40 -4.20 12.53
N TYR A 22 -6.36 -3.35 12.20
CA TYR A 22 -6.59 -2.13 12.97
C TYR A 22 -6.91 -2.47 14.43
N MET A 23 -7.83 -3.43 14.62
CA MET A 23 -8.21 -3.82 15.97
C MET A 23 -7.03 -4.45 16.72
N ALA A 24 -6.21 -5.22 16.03
CA ALA A 24 -5.05 -5.83 16.66
C ALA A 24 -4.03 -4.78 17.10
N LEU A 25 -3.82 -3.75 16.27
CA LEU A 25 -2.93 -2.66 16.64
C LEU A 25 -3.45 -1.91 17.86
N LYS A 26 -4.76 -1.62 17.88
CA LYS A 26 -5.33 -0.93 19.03
C LYS A 26 -5.24 -1.76 20.30
N LYS A 27 -5.56 -3.03 20.19
CA LYS A 27 -5.50 -3.91 21.35
C LYS A 27 -4.08 -3.99 21.91
N ALA A 28 -3.09 -3.96 21.02
CA ALA A 28 -1.70 -4.02 21.43
C ALA A 28 -1.15 -2.66 21.86
N ASN A 29 -1.95 -1.61 21.74
CA ASN A 29 -1.55 -0.24 22.06
C ASN A 29 -0.36 0.21 21.21
N ILE A 30 -0.38 -0.16 19.95
CA ILE A 30 0.63 0.26 18.99
C ILE A 30 0.04 1.35 18.11
N ARG A 31 0.68 2.50 18.06
CA ARG A 31 0.16 3.61 17.29
C ARG A 31 0.47 3.49 15.81
N ALA A 32 -0.56 3.61 14.99
CA ALA A 32 -0.42 3.61 13.55
C ALA A 32 -1.64 4.32 12.96
N LYS A 33 -1.45 4.96 11.83
CA LYS A 33 -2.54 5.63 11.15
C LYS A 33 -2.98 4.80 9.97
N TYR A 34 -4.29 4.68 9.81
CA TYR A 34 -4.87 3.98 8.67
C TYR A 34 -4.85 4.93 7.47
N GLU A 35 -4.19 4.50 6.41
CA GLU A 35 -4.06 5.31 5.19
C GLU A 35 -3.57 6.72 5.48
N GLY A 36 -2.60 6.81 6.38
CA GLY A 36 -2.18 8.10 6.87
C GLY A 36 -1.23 8.87 5.98
N GLU A 37 -0.65 8.21 4.99
CA GLU A 37 0.30 8.91 4.12
C GLU A 37 0.34 8.25 2.75
N THR A 38 0.48 9.06 1.72
CA THR A 38 0.60 8.58 0.35
C THR A 38 1.99 8.90 -0.16
N PHE A 39 2.62 7.92 -0.78
CA PHE A 39 3.97 8.05 -1.29
C PHE A 39 3.95 8.09 -2.82
N VAL A 40 4.78 8.94 -3.39
CA VAL A 40 4.96 8.97 -4.83
C VAL A 40 6.07 7.98 -5.19
N LEU A 41 5.70 6.92 -5.90
CA LEU A 41 6.66 5.89 -6.27
C LEU A 41 7.42 6.26 -7.52
N MET A 42 6.79 6.98 -8.43
CA MET A 42 7.41 7.45 -9.64
C MET A 42 6.77 8.77 -10.00
N ASN A 43 7.58 9.77 -10.19
CA ASN A 43 7.08 11.07 -10.57
C ASN A 43 6.54 11.06 -11.99
N GLY A 44 5.58 11.93 -12.25
CA GLY A 44 5.09 12.07 -13.60
C GLY A 44 6.18 12.61 -14.53
N PHE A 45 6.01 12.36 -15.79
CA PHE A 45 6.98 12.81 -16.77
C PHE A 45 6.28 13.00 -18.11
N HIS A 46 6.96 13.70 -18.98
CA HIS A 46 6.47 13.93 -20.33
C HIS A 46 7.09 12.87 -21.24
N PHE A 47 6.24 12.14 -21.95
CA PHE A 47 6.73 11.13 -22.88
C PHE A 47 6.92 11.79 -24.24
N PRO A 48 8.16 11.92 -24.71
CA PRO A 48 8.41 12.69 -25.93
C PRO A 48 8.29 11.89 -27.22
N ASN A 49 8.26 10.57 -27.12
CA ASN A 49 8.22 9.74 -28.31
C ASN A 49 6.79 9.46 -28.72
N GLU A 50 6.62 8.76 -29.82
CA GLU A 50 5.31 8.32 -30.24
C GLU A 50 5.06 6.89 -29.75
N CYS A 51 3.80 6.62 -29.45
CA CYS A 51 3.39 5.30 -29.06
C CYS A 51 2.00 5.03 -29.61
N TYR A 52 1.86 3.98 -30.37
CA TYR A 52 0.56 3.57 -30.88
C TYR A 52 -0.02 2.56 -29.90
N ALA A 53 -1.14 2.89 -29.33
CA ALA A 53 -1.73 2.05 -28.31
C ALA A 53 -3.24 2.07 -28.40
N ARG A 54 -3.87 1.00 -27.93
CA ARG A 54 -5.32 0.95 -27.86
C ARG A 54 -5.81 1.82 -26.73
N GLN A 55 -6.78 2.64 -27.02
CA GLN A 55 -7.32 3.57 -26.05
C GLN A 55 -8.59 3.02 -25.40
N ALA A 56 -9.11 3.76 -24.44
CA ALA A 56 -10.29 3.34 -23.70
C ALA A 56 -11.50 3.20 -24.65
N ASN A 57 -11.51 3.93 -25.77
CA ASN A 57 -12.61 3.82 -26.71
C ASN A 57 -12.51 2.58 -27.59
N GLY A 58 -11.48 1.77 -27.41
CA GLY A 58 -11.32 0.55 -28.18
C GLY A 58 -10.58 0.69 -29.50
N LYS A 59 -10.16 1.91 -29.82
CA LYS A 59 -9.47 2.16 -31.09
C LYS A 59 -7.99 2.37 -30.87
N GLY A 60 -7.20 1.96 -31.85
CA GLY A 60 -5.77 2.25 -31.81
C GLY A 60 -5.51 3.69 -32.23
N GLU A 61 -4.67 4.34 -31.50
CA GLU A 61 -4.34 5.74 -31.77
C GLU A 61 -2.91 6.02 -31.35
N TYR A 62 -2.28 6.93 -32.06
CA TYR A 62 -1.04 7.50 -31.56
C TYR A 62 -1.40 8.52 -30.48
N LYS A 63 -0.88 8.29 -29.26
CA LYS A 63 -1.30 9.10 -28.25
C LYS A 63 -0.26 9.32 -27.24
N ASN A 64 0.12 9.70 -26.59
CA ASN A 64 1.08 9.63 -25.64
C ASN A 64 2.02 10.68 -25.55
N ARG A 65 1.56 11.82 -25.61
CA ARG A 65 2.36 12.93 -25.31
C ARG A 65 1.89 13.55 -24.04
N GLY A 66 1.37 12.77 -23.22
CA GLY A 66 0.86 13.30 -21.99
C GLY A 66 1.76 13.01 -20.81
N UNK A 67 1.44 13.40 -19.70
CA UNK A 67 2.22 13.18 -18.57
C UNK A 67 1.85 11.85 -18.04
N UNK A 68 2.64 11.36 -17.62
CA UNK A 68 2.34 10.16 -17.01
C UNK A 68 1.99 10.55 -15.67
N UNK A 69 1.15 10.09 -15.33
CA UNK A 69 0.76 10.40 -14.04
C UNK A 69 1.73 9.81 -13.11
N UNK A 70 1.64 10.16 -12.18
CA UNK A 70 2.44 9.71 -11.18
C UNK A 70 1.97 8.40 -10.83
N ILE A 71 2.76 7.61 -10.20
CA ILE A 71 2.39 6.35 -9.59
C ILE A 71 2.50 6.56 -8.09
N LYS A 72 1.40 6.43 -7.42
CA LYS A 72 1.32 6.65 -5.98
C LYS A 72 0.93 5.39 -5.26
N TYR A 73 1.22 5.36 -3.96
CA TYR A 73 0.88 4.21 -3.13
C TYR A 73 0.54 4.70 -1.73
N THR A 74 -0.59 4.24 -1.24
CA THR A 74 -1.03 4.55 0.13
C THR A 74 -1.07 3.23 0.90
N PRO A 75 -0.08 2.98 1.76
CA PRO A 75 -0.13 1.75 2.56
C PRO A 75 -1.27 1.77 3.55
N ASP A 76 -1.72 0.60 3.95
CA ASP A 76 -2.85 0.51 4.86
C ASP A 76 -2.56 1.14 6.21
N PHE A 77 -1.40 0.90 6.79
CA PHE A 77 -1.07 1.46 8.10
C PHE A 77 0.35 1.97 8.11
N ILE A 78 0.54 3.10 8.76
CA ILE A 78 1.87 3.67 8.92
C ILE A 78 2.10 4.02 10.38
N GLY A 79 3.17 3.49 10.95
CA GLY A 79 3.61 3.82 12.29
C GLY A 79 4.89 4.61 12.26
N ASP A 80 5.52 4.76 13.42
CA ASP A 80 6.75 5.55 13.50
C ASP A 80 7.88 4.94 12.67
N ASP A 81 8.04 3.63 12.74
CA ASP A 81 9.14 2.95 12.05
C ASP A 81 8.69 1.69 11.33
N PHE A 82 7.42 1.60 10.98
CA PHE A 82 6.93 0.45 10.25
C PHE A 82 5.79 0.85 9.34
N ILE A 83 5.60 0.03 8.33
CA ILE A 83 4.49 0.17 7.38
C ILE A 83 3.87 -1.21 7.21
N ILE A 84 2.54 -1.26 7.21
CA ILE A 84 1.81 -2.52 7.07
C ILE A 84 0.87 -2.43 5.87
N GLU A 85 0.95 -3.43 5.01
CA GLU A 85 0.00 -3.60 3.92
C GLU A 85 -0.71 -4.94 4.13
N THR A 86 -1.99 -4.91 4.41
CA THR A 86 -2.74 -6.16 4.53
C THR A 86 -3.17 -6.59 3.14
N LYS A 87 -2.84 -7.82 2.77
CA LYS A 87 -3.10 -8.23 1.41
C LYS A 87 -3.59 -9.67 1.37
N GLY A 88 -4.86 -9.86 1.61
CA GLY A 88 -5.44 -11.18 1.51
C GLY A 88 -5.44 -11.70 0.10
N ARG A 89 -5.45 -10.79 -0.87
CA ARG A 89 -5.54 -11.16 -2.27
C ARG A 89 -4.82 -10.10 -3.09
N ALA A 90 -3.85 -10.50 -3.89
CA ALA A 90 -3.10 -9.56 -4.69
C ALA A 90 -3.84 -9.24 -5.98
N ASN A 91 -3.76 -8.00 -6.43
CA ASN A 91 -4.21 -7.64 -7.76
C ASN A 91 -2.99 -7.50 -8.69
N GLU A 92 -3.25 -7.25 -9.96
CA GLU A 92 -2.18 -7.29 -10.94
C GLU A 92 -1.15 -6.18 -10.74
N SER A 93 -1.55 -5.03 -10.26
CA SER A 93 -0.64 -3.91 -10.15
C SER A 93 0.10 -3.88 -8.82
N PHE A 94 -0.37 -4.61 -7.82
CA PHE A 94 0.22 -4.51 -6.49
C PHE A 94 1.65 -5.02 -6.42
N PRO A 95 2.00 -6.16 -7.03
CA PRO A 95 3.39 -6.62 -6.92
C PRO A 95 4.38 -5.59 -7.44
N MET A 96 4.05 -4.90 -8.53
CA MET A 96 4.93 -3.87 -9.06
C MET A 96 5.00 -2.67 -8.12
N ARG A 97 3.84 -2.23 -7.60
CA ARG A 97 3.83 -1.11 -6.66
C ARG A 97 4.65 -1.44 -5.41
N TRP A 98 4.53 -2.67 -4.92
CA TRP A 98 5.25 -3.08 -3.72
C TRP A 98 6.75 -3.06 -3.96
N LYS A 99 7.16 -3.53 -5.13
CA LYS A 99 8.57 -3.52 -5.48
C LYS A 99 9.11 -2.10 -5.59
N LEU A 100 8.34 -1.21 -6.23
CA LEU A 100 8.74 0.19 -6.33
C LEU A 100 8.77 0.85 -4.96
N PHE A 101 7.84 0.48 -4.08
CA PHE A 101 7.84 1.04 -2.74
C PHE A 101 9.07 0.59 -1.96
N LYS A 102 9.46 -0.68 -2.10
CA LYS A 102 10.68 -1.15 -1.46
C LYS A 102 11.90 -0.36 -1.94
N LEU A 103 11.96 -0.06 -3.23
CA LEU A 103 13.04 0.76 -3.75
C LEU A 103 13.03 2.15 -3.12
N LEU A 104 11.86 2.77 -3.04
CA LEU A 104 11.74 4.09 -2.44
C LEU A 104 12.18 4.07 -0.98
N VAL A 105 11.75 3.05 -0.24
CA VAL A 105 12.13 2.94 1.17
C VAL A 105 13.64 2.80 1.30
N THR A 106 14.24 1.99 0.44
CA THR A 106 15.69 1.84 0.46
C THR A 106 16.40 3.17 0.26
N GLN A 107 15.88 3.99 -0.63
CA GLN A 107 16.54 5.24 -1.00
C GLN A 107 16.25 6.39 -0.06
N GLN A 108 15.04 6.47 0.46
CA GLN A 108 14.61 7.67 1.17
C GLN A 108 14.08 7.47 2.57
N PHE A 109 13.63 6.27 2.91
CA PHE A 109 13.00 6.04 4.19
C PHE A 109 13.52 4.77 4.85
N PRO A 110 14.84 4.68 5.06
CA PRO A 110 15.40 3.41 5.55
C PRO A 110 14.97 3.04 6.97
N GLN A 111 14.29 3.93 7.67
CA GLN A 111 13.83 3.62 9.02
C GLN A 111 12.65 2.67 9.05
N TYR A 112 11.94 2.49 7.91
CA TYR A 112 10.73 1.69 7.93
C TYR A 112 11.02 0.22 7.75
N THR A 113 10.45 -0.60 8.62
CA THR A 113 10.30 -2.04 8.41
C THR A 113 8.94 -2.27 7.76
N LEU A 114 8.88 -3.15 6.80
CA LEU A 114 7.65 -3.39 6.05
C LEU A 114 7.06 -4.74 6.43
N TYR A 115 5.75 -4.79 6.59
CA TYR A 115 5.03 -6.01 6.91
C TYR A 115 3.87 -6.16 5.92
N LYS A 116 3.66 -7.38 5.45
CA LYS A 116 2.57 -7.62 4.48
C LYS A 116 1.80 -8.88 4.89
N PRO A 117 1.02 -8.81 5.98
CA PRO A 117 0.25 -9.97 6.41
C PRO A 117 -0.88 -10.27 5.44
N GLN A 118 -1.12 -11.55 5.18
CA GLN A 118 -2.12 -12.00 4.23
C GLN A 118 -3.32 -12.66 4.88
N ASN A 119 -3.29 -12.87 6.19
CA ASN A 119 -4.42 -13.46 6.90
C ASN A 119 -4.33 -13.05 8.36
N GLN A 120 -5.32 -13.47 9.16
CA GLN A 120 -5.37 -13.05 10.55
C GLN A 120 -4.18 -13.55 11.35
N ALA A 121 -3.74 -14.77 11.11
CA ALA A 121 -2.60 -15.30 11.83
C ALA A 121 -1.34 -14.47 11.56
N GLU A 122 -1.18 -14.03 10.31
CA GLU A 122 -0.03 -13.19 9.97
C GLU A 122 -0.18 -11.78 10.53
N CYS A 123 -1.40 -11.29 10.68
CA CYS A 123 -1.61 -10.02 11.39
C CYS A 123 -1.15 -10.14 12.83
N ASP A 124 -1.52 -11.23 13.50
CA ASP A 124 -1.09 -11.46 14.87
C ASP A 124 0.44 -11.56 14.96
N ARG A 125 1.04 -12.23 13.99
CA ARG A 125 2.50 -12.35 13.97
C ARG A 125 3.15 -10.98 13.75
N THR A 126 2.54 -10.14 12.93
CA THR A 126 3.03 -8.79 12.71
C THR A 126 3.07 -8.00 14.01
N ILE A 127 2.03 -8.14 14.83
CA ILE A 127 2.01 -7.47 16.13
C ILE A 127 3.20 -7.94 16.99
N GLU A 128 3.45 -9.25 17.01
CA GLU A 128 4.58 -9.77 17.79
C GLU A 128 5.91 -9.20 17.30
N LEU A 129 6.07 -9.13 15.99
CA LEU A 129 7.32 -8.64 15.42
C LEU A 129 7.53 -7.17 15.74
N ILE A 130 6.48 -6.36 15.67
CA ILE A 130 6.57 -4.95 16.00
C ILE A 130 6.92 -4.78 17.48
N ARG A 131 6.25 -5.52 18.35
CA ARG A 131 6.54 -5.43 19.78
C ARG A 131 7.99 -5.83 20.09
N ASN A 132 8.47 -6.87 19.45
CA ASN A 132 9.84 -7.30 19.68
C ASN A 132 10.83 -6.24 19.22
N SER A 133 10.52 -5.59 18.12
CA SER A 133 11.37 -4.50 17.63
C SER A 133 11.39 -3.33 18.60
N GLN A 134 10.24 -3.04 19.21
CA GLN A 134 10.15 -1.89 20.12
C GLN A 134 10.86 -2.15 21.45
N LYS A 135 11.14 -3.39 21.79
CA LYS A 135 11.82 -3.70 23.02
C LYS A 135 13.31 -3.46 22.98
N LYS A 136 13.86 -3.24 21.81
CA LYS A 136 15.31 -3.03 21.69
C LYS A 136 15.75 -1.62 22.06
#